data_d21de8ab115288653ae229f158395cda
#
_entry.id   d21de8ab115288653ae229f158395cda
#
_cell.length_a   1.000
_cell.length_b   1.000
_cell.length_c   1.000
_cell.angle_alpha   90.00
_cell.angle_beta   90.00
_cell.angle_gamma   90.00
#
_symmetry.space_group_name_H-M   'P 1'
#
loop_
_entity.id
_entity.type
_entity.pdbx_description
1 polymer ?
#
loop_
_entity_poly.entity_id
_entity_poly.type
_entity_poly.pdbx_seq_one_letter_code
_entity_poly.pdbx_strand_id
1 'polypeptide(L)'
;MSKLISSALRRGTDPRPAIEALKEENLALQRERAELLVSHGFPADYLEDKPACPHCKDTGWWGNEVCACLNDYYARVQIEELSQTLDLESHDFDDFDLTLYSPQVDYDTGRAPREQMTKIKNICIRYTREFSSVGGNLFFSGAPGLGKTFLSACIAREVSGDGHSVVYDTAQHIFSRFEAQKFTSEESANDDVSRILRCDLLIIDDLGTELTTEFVRSALYQIINTRLLTRKSTIISTFKNGGRKVEAFAICWK
;
A
#
# COMPACT_ATOMS: atom_id res chain seq x y z
N MET A 1 7.47 -26.89 32.22
CA MET A 1 8.55 -26.29 33.04
C MET A 1 8.06 -25.42 34.19
N SER A 2 7.26 -24.38 33.96
CA SER A 2 6.79 -23.44 35.01
C SER A 2 6.08 -24.11 36.21
N LYS A 3 5.23 -25.12 36.01
CA LYS A 3 4.49 -25.82 37.08
C LYS A 3 5.40 -26.66 38.00
N LEU A 4 6.46 -27.26 37.47
CA LEU A 4 7.42 -28.04 38.22
C LEU A 4 8.33 -27.18 39.11
N ILE A 5 8.82 -26.09 38.56
CA ILE A 5 9.60 -25.09 39.30
C ILE A 5 8.76 -24.49 40.43
N SER A 6 7.51 -24.11 40.14
CA SER A 6 6.58 -23.58 41.14
C SER A 6 6.25 -24.59 42.26
N SER A 7 6.15 -25.91 41.94
CA SER A 7 5.86 -26.95 42.91
C SER A 7 7.07 -27.26 43.78
N ALA A 8 8.27 -27.24 43.22
CA ALA A 8 9.53 -27.45 43.96
C ALA A 8 9.81 -26.28 44.94
N LEU A 9 9.60 -25.04 44.48
CA LEU A 9 9.70 -23.84 45.31
C LEU A 9 8.72 -23.85 46.49
N ARG A 10 7.47 -24.32 46.25
CA ARG A 10 6.48 -24.45 47.35
C ARG A 10 6.82 -25.54 48.37
N ARG A 11 7.57 -26.59 47.97
CA ARG A 11 7.97 -27.71 48.83
C ARG A 11 9.34 -27.51 49.45
N GLY A 12 10.07 -26.42 49.14
CA GLY A 12 11.42 -26.16 49.64
C GLY A 12 12.46 -27.16 49.12
N THR A 13 12.18 -27.89 48.03
CA THR A 13 13.08 -28.87 47.43
C THR A 13 13.87 -28.24 46.26
N ASP A 14 15.12 -28.67 46.10
CA ASP A 14 15.95 -28.20 44.97
C ASP A 14 15.34 -28.65 43.62
N PRO A 15 14.97 -27.74 42.72
CA PRO A 15 14.37 -28.09 41.44
C PRO A 15 15.38 -28.62 40.41
N ARG A 16 16.69 -28.45 40.63
CA ARG A 16 17.74 -28.77 39.65
C ARG A 16 17.75 -30.23 39.20
N PRO A 17 17.64 -31.25 40.06
CA PRO A 17 17.61 -32.64 39.62
C PRO A 17 16.41 -32.96 38.71
N ALA A 18 15.24 -32.39 39.01
CA ALA A 18 14.04 -32.60 38.21
C ALA A 18 14.12 -31.89 36.83
N ILE A 19 14.78 -30.75 36.78
CA ILE A 19 15.04 -30.04 35.53
C ILE A 19 16.04 -30.81 34.66
N GLU A 20 17.07 -31.39 35.26
CA GLU A 20 18.08 -32.18 34.57
C GLU A 20 17.48 -33.47 33.98
N ALA A 21 16.69 -34.20 34.76
CA ALA A 21 15.98 -35.38 34.28
C ALA A 21 15.03 -35.07 33.08
N LEU A 22 14.26 -33.98 33.16
CA LEU A 22 13.41 -33.52 32.05
C LEU A 22 14.20 -33.11 30.81
N LYS A 23 15.39 -32.54 31.00
CA LYS A 23 16.27 -32.17 29.89
C LYS A 23 16.79 -33.41 29.17
N GLU A 24 17.20 -34.43 29.93
CA GLU A 24 17.65 -35.70 29.37
C GLU A 24 16.53 -36.44 28.62
N GLU A 25 15.34 -36.49 29.21
CA GLU A 25 14.16 -37.08 28.58
C GLU A 25 13.80 -36.35 27.28
N ASN A 26 13.78 -35.02 27.30
CA ASN A 26 13.52 -34.22 26.08
C ASN A 26 14.58 -34.47 24.98
N LEU A 27 15.85 -34.55 25.34
CA LEU A 27 16.93 -34.83 24.40
C LEU A 27 16.79 -36.26 23.81
N ALA A 28 16.37 -37.23 24.62
CA ALA A 28 16.10 -38.60 24.14
C ALA A 28 14.96 -38.63 23.14
N LEU A 29 13.84 -37.96 23.46
CA LEU A 29 12.69 -37.85 22.55
C LEU A 29 13.02 -37.11 21.24
N GLN A 30 13.86 -36.09 21.29
CA GLN A 30 14.32 -35.38 20.07
C GLN A 30 15.18 -36.29 19.19
N ARG A 31 16.05 -37.13 19.78
CA ARG A 31 16.84 -38.12 19.02
C ARG A 31 15.94 -39.15 18.36
N GLU A 32 15.02 -39.75 19.13
CA GLU A 32 14.06 -40.73 18.62
C GLU A 32 13.23 -40.14 17.46
N ARG A 33 12.75 -38.91 17.59
CA ARG A 33 12.04 -38.20 16.54
C ARG A 33 12.90 -38.05 15.27
N ALA A 34 14.17 -37.64 15.45
CA ALA A 34 15.08 -37.46 14.32
C ALA A 34 15.38 -38.81 13.62
N GLU A 35 15.58 -39.90 14.38
CA GLU A 35 15.77 -41.24 13.83
C GLU A 35 14.56 -41.74 13.06
N LEU A 36 13.35 -41.51 13.58
CA LEU A 36 12.10 -41.86 12.89
C LEU A 36 11.94 -41.08 11.57
N LEU A 37 12.22 -39.78 11.55
CA LEU A 37 12.18 -38.97 10.34
C LEU A 37 13.15 -39.51 9.27
N VAL A 38 14.39 -39.76 9.66
CA VAL A 38 15.41 -40.27 8.73
C VAL A 38 15.06 -41.66 8.22
N SER A 39 14.51 -42.55 9.07
CA SER A 39 14.09 -43.90 8.66
C SER A 39 12.93 -43.90 7.66
N HIS A 40 12.13 -42.83 7.62
CA HIS A 40 11.05 -42.62 6.65
C HIS A 40 11.45 -41.73 5.45
N GLY A 41 12.74 -41.43 5.30
CA GLY A 41 13.27 -40.68 4.16
C GLY A 41 13.15 -39.17 4.26
N PHE A 42 12.81 -38.63 5.45
CA PHE A 42 12.76 -37.20 5.69
C PHE A 42 14.07 -36.71 6.36
N PRO A 43 14.50 -35.47 6.13
CA PRO A 43 15.62 -34.89 6.89
C PRO A 43 15.28 -34.79 8.38
N ALA A 44 16.31 -34.87 9.25
CA ALA A 44 16.11 -34.84 10.71
C ALA A 44 15.43 -33.57 11.23
N ASP A 45 15.57 -32.47 10.50
CA ASP A 45 15.00 -31.15 10.77
C ASP A 45 13.69 -30.85 9.99
N TYR A 46 13.06 -31.90 9.41
CA TYR A 46 11.86 -31.75 8.58
C TYR A 46 10.68 -31.05 9.29
N LEU A 47 10.55 -31.26 10.59
CA LEU A 47 9.49 -30.66 11.42
C LEU A 47 9.96 -29.37 12.14
N GLU A 48 11.15 -28.90 11.84
CA GLU A 48 11.60 -27.62 12.38
C GLU A 48 11.06 -26.48 11.51
N ASP A 49 10.43 -25.52 12.17
CA ASP A 49 10.00 -24.28 11.51
C ASP A 49 11.25 -23.51 11.07
N LYS A 50 11.50 -23.52 9.76
CA LYS A 50 12.59 -22.72 9.16
C LYS A 50 12.03 -21.34 8.86
N PRO A 51 12.49 -20.30 9.57
CA PRO A 51 12.00 -18.97 9.31
C PRO A 51 12.37 -18.53 7.89
N ALA A 52 11.41 -17.96 7.16
CA ALA A 52 11.62 -17.40 5.82
C ALA A 52 12.58 -16.21 5.85
N CYS A 53 12.53 -15.42 6.91
CA CYS A 53 13.44 -14.31 7.14
C CYS A 53 14.53 -14.67 8.18
N PRO A 54 15.81 -14.77 7.77
CA PRO A 54 16.89 -15.09 8.71
C PRO A 54 17.17 -13.97 9.72
N HIS A 55 16.81 -12.72 9.40
CA HIS A 55 17.07 -11.56 10.26
C HIS A 55 16.09 -11.48 11.43
N CYS A 56 14.80 -11.45 11.18
CA CYS A 56 13.80 -11.29 12.23
C CYS A 56 13.17 -12.62 12.69
N LYS A 57 13.50 -13.74 12.04
CA LYS A 57 12.91 -15.06 12.29
C LYS A 57 11.39 -15.02 12.26
N ASP A 58 10.84 -14.34 11.23
CA ASP A 58 9.42 -14.17 10.94
C ASP A 58 8.63 -13.35 11.97
N THR A 59 9.30 -12.69 12.90
CA THR A 59 8.64 -11.78 13.85
C THR A 59 8.24 -10.44 13.22
N GLY A 60 8.82 -10.09 12.07
CA GLY A 60 8.62 -8.81 11.39
C GLY A 60 9.40 -7.64 12.02
N TRP A 61 10.14 -7.87 13.10
CA TRP A 61 10.86 -6.84 13.85
C TRP A 61 12.33 -7.20 14.05
N TRP A 62 13.19 -6.21 13.91
CA TRP A 62 14.61 -6.29 14.24
C TRP A 62 14.94 -5.23 15.29
N GLY A 63 15.04 -5.65 16.55
CA GLY A 63 15.09 -4.71 17.67
C GLY A 63 13.80 -3.89 17.78
N ASN A 64 13.91 -2.57 17.66
CA ASN A 64 12.78 -1.63 17.68
C ASN A 64 12.34 -1.17 16.28
N GLU A 65 12.93 -1.72 15.23
CA GLU A 65 12.66 -1.33 13.84
C GLU A 65 11.89 -2.43 13.11
N VAL A 66 11.10 -2.02 12.12
CA VAL A 66 10.40 -2.94 11.22
C VAL A 66 11.42 -3.61 10.32
N CYS A 67 11.37 -4.95 10.23
CA CYS A 67 12.26 -5.70 9.36
C CYS A 67 11.92 -5.45 7.88
N ALA A 68 12.94 -5.38 7.02
CA ALA A 68 12.76 -5.22 5.58
C ALA A 68 11.79 -6.26 4.99
N CYS A 69 11.82 -7.52 5.45
CA CYS A 69 10.92 -8.56 4.98
C CYS A 69 9.44 -8.24 5.21
N LEU A 70 9.10 -7.52 6.28
CA LEU A 70 7.71 -7.12 6.55
C LEU A 70 7.31 -5.98 5.62
N ASN A 71 8.20 -5.04 5.33
CA ASN A 71 7.96 -3.99 4.34
C ASN A 71 7.75 -4.57 2.94
N ASP A 72 8.60 -5.53 2.53
CA ASP A 72 8.46 -6.22 1.24
C ASP A 72 7.15 -7.00 1.15
N TYR A 73 6.76 -7.68 2.22
CA TYR A 73 5.48 -8.40 2.28
C TYR A 73 4.29 -7.43 2.19
N TYR A 74 4.36 -6.32 2.92
CA TYR A 74 3.32 -5.29 2.89
C TYR A 74 3.18 -4.67 1.49
N ALA A 75 4.30 -4.34 0.83
CA ALA A 75 4.30 -3.82 -0.53
C ALA A 75 3.63 -4.80 -1.53
N ARG A 76 3.94 -6.11 -1.43
CA ARG A 76 3.30 -7.13 -2.28
C ARG A 76 1.79 -7.21 -2.08
N VAL A 77 1.33 -7.26 -0.83
CA VAL A 77 -0.11 -7.30 -0.52
C VAL A 77 -0.82 -6.05 -1.01
N GLN A 78 -0.19 -4.88 -0.86
CA GLN A 78 -0.72 -3.62 -1.38
C GLN A 78 -0.85 -3.63 -2.91
N ILE A 79 0.19 -4.10 -3.62
CA ILE A 79 0.15 -4.22 -5.09
C ILE A 79 -0.96 -5.19 -5.51
N GLU A 80 -1.13 -6.31 -4.81
CA GLU A 80 -2.20 -7.26 -5.09
C GLU A 80 -3.60 -6.64 -4.87
N GLU A 81 -3.81 -5.92 -3.78
CA GLU A 81 -5.07 -5.19 -3.52
C GLU A 81 -5.35 -4.13 -4.60
N LEU A 82 -4.34 -3.36 -4.98
CA LEU A 82 -4.45 -2.34 -6.02
C LEU A 82 -4.72 -2.98 -7.39
N SER A 83 -4.14 -4.16 -7.67
CA SER A 83 -4.32 -4.90 -8.93
C SER A 83 -5.76 -5.41 -9.11
N GLN A 84 -6.55 -5.53 -8.05
CA GLN A 84 -7.98 -5.85 -8.14
C GLN A 84 -8.80 -4.68 -8.70
N THR A 85 -8.34 -3.45 -8.52
CA THR A 85 -9.03 -2.23 -8.96
C THR A 85 -8.38 -1.63 -10.21
N LEU A 86 -7.07 -1.77 -10.33
CA LEU A 86 -6.24 -1.31 -11.43
C LEU A 86 -5.48 -2.51 -12.00
N ASP A 87 -5.41 -2.62 -13.32
CA ASP A 87 -4.50 -3.59 -13.97
C ASP A 87 -3.05 -3.09 -13.84
N LEU A 88 -2.47 -3.20 -12.63
CA LEU A 88 -1.13 -2.68 -12.35
C LEU A 88 -0.02 -3.45 -13.07
N GLU A 89 -0.27 -4.72 -13.44
CA GLU A 89 0.73 -5.53 -14.14
C GLU A 89 1.07 -4.97 -15.52
N SER A 90 0.08 -4.32 -16.16
CA SER A 90 0.22 -3.72 -17.50
C SER A 90 0.52 -2.22 -17.48
N HIS A 91 0.70 -1.60 -16.30
CA HIS A 91 0.89 -0.15 -16.19
C HIS A 91 2.28 0.19 -15.63
N ASP A 92 3.27 0.26 -16.52
CA ASP A 92 4.59 0.83 -16.26
C ASP A 92 4.75 2.17 -16.98
N PHE A 93 5.61 3.05 -16.45
CA PHE A 93 5.92 4.30 -17.17
C PHE A 93 6.54 4.04 -18.53
N ASP A 94 7.27 2.95 -18.72
CA ASP A 94 7.88 2.60 -20.01
C ASP A 94 6.84 2.16 -21.03
N ASP A 95 5.70 1.60 -20.59
CA ASP A 95 4.58 1.21 -21.44
C ASP A 95 3.70 2.40 -21.86
N PHE A 96 3.93 3.60 -21.28
CA PHE A 96 3.18 4.80 -21.65
C PHE A 96 3.58 5.30 -23.03
N ASP A 97 2.77 4.93 -24.03
CA ASP A 97 3.04 5.20 -25.45
C ASP A 97 2.76 6.66 -25.83
N LEU A 98 3.81 7.44 -25.98
CA LEU A 98 3.75 8.83 -26.43
C LEU A 98 3.40 8.98 -27.92
N THR A 99 3.46 7.90 -28.72
CA THR A 99 3.14 7.95 -30.15
C THR A 99 1.64 8.14 -30.41
N LEU A 100 0.80 7.80 -29.42
CA LEU A 100 -0.65 8.01 -29.45
C LEU A 100 -1.05 9.51 -29.47
N TYR A 101 -0.14 10.41 -29.11
CA TYR A 101 -0.38 11.85 -29.09
C TYR A 101 0.20 12.51 -30.34
N SER A 102 -0.54 13.48 -30.90
CA SER A 102 -0.09 14.21 -32.08
C SER A 102 1.22 14.97 -31.82
N PRO A 103 2.22 14.86 -32.71
CA PRO A 103 3.43 15.68 -32.66
C PRO A 103 3.22 17.10 -33.20
N GLN A 104 2.09 17.35 -33.88
CA GLN A 104 1.81 18.63 -34.48
C GLN A 104 1.32 19.63 -33.43
N VAL A 105 1.76 20.88 -33.59
CA VAL A 105 1.32 21.97 -32.73
C VAL A 105 -0.17 22.25 -33.00
N ASP A 106 -0.97 22.15 -31.95
CA ASP A 106 -2.36 22.51 -31.98
C ASP A 106 -2.50 24.04 -32.11
N TYR A 107 -3.34 24.49 -33.06
CA TYR A 107 -3.45 25.90 -33.42
C TYR A 107 -4.07 26.75 -32.31
N ASP A 108 -4.98 26.15 -31.51
CA ASP A 108 -5.70 26.84 -30.42
C ASP A 108 -4.84 26.98 -29.17
N THR A 109 -4.01 25.99 -28.90
CA THR A 109 -3.19 25.91 -27.65
C THR A 109 -1.74 26.36 -27.86
N GLY A 110 -1.27 26.37 -29.11
CA GLY A 110 0.11 26.67 -29.46
C GLY A 110 1.13 25.62 -28.97
N ARG A 111 0.68 24.41 -28.63
CA ARG A 111 1.52 23.33 -28.08
C ARG A 111 1.27 22.02 -28.82
N ALA A 112 2.31 21.19 -28.89
CA ALA A 112 2.18 19.84 -29.40
C ALA A 112 1.69 18.91 -28.26
N PRO A 113 0.57 18.16 -28.41
CA PRO A 113 0.06 17.25 -27.39
C PRO A 113 1.11 16.23 -26.92
N ARG A 114 1.93 15.69 -27.82
CA ARG A 114 3.01 14.74 -27.48
C ARG A 114 4.05 15.39 -26.54
N GLU A 115 4.48 16.60 -26.82
CA GLU A 115 5.44 17.32 -25.98
C GLU A 115 4.87 17.60 -24.59
N GLN A 116 3.59 17.94 -24.52
CA GLN A 116 2.89 18.16 -23.26
C GLN A 116 2.79 16.87 -22.44
N MET A 117 2.39 15.75 -23.07
CA MET A 117 2.32 14.47 -22.37
C MET A 117 3.69 13.95 -21.95
N THR A 118 4.75 14.24 -22.71
CA THR A 118 6.13 13.95 -22.29
C THR A 118 6.49 14.71 -21.01
N LYS A 119 6.14 15.99 -20.91
CA LYS A 119 6.35 16.78 -19.70
C LYS A 119 5.57 16.24 -18.51
N ILE A 120 4.29 15.84 -18.73
CA ILE A 120 3.44 15.25 -17.67
C ILE A 120 4.02 13.91 -17.20
N LYS A 121 4.40 13.00 -18.11
CA LYS A 121 5.08 11.75 -17.76
C LYS A 121 6.31 12.00 -16.90
N ASN A 122 7.16 12.94 -17.30
CA ASN A 122 8.38 13.27 -16.54
C ASN A 122 8.08 13.88 -15.16
N ILE A 123 6.99 14.63 -15.01
CA ILE A 123 6.52 15.12 -13.70
C ILE A 123 6.11 13.92 -12.83
N CYS A 124 5.37 12.94 -13.36
CA CYS A 124 4.96 11.76 -12.63
C CYS A 124 6.16 10.91 -12.17
N ILE A 125 7.12 10.65 -13.07
CA ILE A 125 8.35 9.92 -12.74
C ILE A 125 9.16 10.66 -11.65
N ARG A 126 9.29 11.97 -11.75
CA ARG A 126 9.97 12.75 -10.71
C ARG A 126 9.22 12.68 -9.38
N TYR A 127 7.89 12.76 -9.42
CA TYR A 127 7.03 12.69 -8.24
C TYR A 127 7.24 11.38 -7.49
N THR A 128 7.31 10.22 -8.17
CA THR A 128 7.55 8.93 -7.51
C THR A 128 8.93 8.89 -6.87
N ARG A 129 9.97 9.32 -7.57
CA ARG A 129 11.36 9.34 -7.06
C ARG A 129 11.55 10.23 -5.83
N GLU A 130 10.84 11.35 -5.78
CA GLU A 130 10.94 12.34 -4.70
C GLU A 130 9.85 12.15 -3.62
N PHE A 131 9.00 11.12 -3.73
CA PHE A 131 7.81 10.94 -2.89
C PHE A 131 8.13 10.95 -1.41
N SER A 132 9.11 10.16 -0.96
CA SER A 132 9.50 10.06 0.45
C SER A 132 10.09 11.35 1.03
N SER A 133 10.67 12.22 0.21
CA SER A 133 11.38 13.42 0.65
C SER A 133 10.56 14.71 0.52
N VAL A 134 9.80 14.83 -0.57
CA VAL A 134 9.07 16.05 -0.91
C VAL A 134 7.57 15.85 -0.76
N GLY A 135 7.05 14.67 -1.16
CA GLY A 135 5.62 14.42 -1.23
C GLY A 135 4.92 15.42 -2.15
N GLY A 136 3.70 15.77 -1.78
CA GLY A 136 2.92 16.78 -2.48
C GLY A 136 1.67 16.21 -3.13
N ASN A 137 0.92 17.06 -3.81
CA ASN A 137 -0.33 16.69 -4.42
C ASN A 137 -0.25 16.86 -5.93
N LEU A 138 -0.95 16.00 -6.68
CA LEU A 138 -1.10 16.12 -8.12
C LEU A 138 -2.57 16.25 -8.50
N PHE A 139 -2.82 17.08 -9.50
CA PHE A 139 -4.16 17.23 -10.08
C PHE A 139 -4.09 16.98 -11.58
N PHE A 140 -4.76 15.91 -12.03
CA PHE A 140 -4.88 15.58 -13.45
C PHE A 140 -6.23 16.07 -13.98
N SER A 141 -6.20 16.91 -14.99
CA SER A 141 -7.40 17.36 -15.66
C SER A 141 -7.28 17.15 -17.16
N GLY A 142 -8.34 16.70 -17.80
CA GLY A 142 -8.33 16.47 -19.24
C GLY A 142 -9.46 15.55 -19.69
N ALA A 143 -9.69 15.48 -21.00
CA ALA A 143 -10.71 14.60 -21.57
C ALA A 143 -10.48 13.12 -21.19
N PRO A 144 -11.53 12.29 -21.24
CA PRO A 144 -11.39 10.84 -21.15
C PRO A 144 -10.39 10.31 -22.19
N GLY A 145 -9.66 9.22 -21.86
CA GLY A 145 -8.71 8.59 -22.77
C GLY A 145 -7.34 9.28 -22.88
N LEU A 146 -7.07 10.35 -22.12
CA LEU A 146 -5.77 11.03 -22.15
C LEU A 146 -4.71 10.42 -21.21
N GLY A 147 -4.91 9.21 -20.69
CA GLY A 147 -3.92 8.51 -19.89
C GLY A 147 -3.85 8.94 -18.41
N LYS A 148 -4.85 9.67 -17.88
CA LYS A 148 -4.87 10.07 -16.45
C LYS A 148 -4.82 8.87 -15.51
N THR A 149 -5.73 7.93 -15.69
CA THR A 149 -5.81 6.68 -14.91
C THR A 149 -4.53 5.85 -15.07
N PHE A 150 -3.99 5.76 -16.29
CA PHE A 150 -2.73 5.07 -16.56
C PHE A 150 -1.58 5.66 -15.74
N LEU A 151 -1.36 6.96 -15.79
CA LEU A 151 -0.31 7.62 -15.03
C LEU A 151 -0.53 7.53 -13.51
N SER A 152 -1.80 7.57 -13.06
CA SER A 152 -2.14 7.34 -11.65
C SER A 152 -1.80 5.91 -11.21
N ALA A 153 -2.04 4.91 -12.06
CA ALA A 153 -1.68 3.51 -11.81
C ALA A 153 -0.16 3.31 -11.75
N CYS A 154 0.61 3.90 -12.69
CA CYS A 154 2.07 3.88 -12.63
C CYS A 154 2.60 4.47 -11.32
N ILE A 155 2.06 5.61 -10.89
CA ILE A 155 2.47 6.24 -9.62
C ILE A 155 2.09 5.34 -8.44
N ALA A 156 0.88 4.77 -8.42
CA ALA A 156 0.43 3.88 -7.35
C ALA A 156 1.36 2.67 -7.20
N ARG A 157 1.75 2.06 -8.32
CA ARG A 157 2.66 0.91 -8.38
C ARG A 157 4.04 1.25 -7.80
N GLU A 158 4.66 2.31 -8.30
CA GLU A 158 6.00 2.73 -7.85
C GLU A 158 6.00 3.07 -6.35
N VAL A 159 5.05 3.91 -5.91
CA VAL A 159 4.97 4.36 -4.52
C VAL A 159 4.66 3.20 -3.56
N SER A 160 3.80 2.24 -3.95
CA SER A 160 3.54 1.06 -3.12
C SER A 160 4.70 0.08 -3.14
N GLY A 161 5.44 -0.03 -4.27
CA GLY A 161 6.67 -0.79 -4.38
C GLY A 161 7.77 -0.31 -3.43
N ASP A 162 7.82 0.98 -3.16
CA ASP A 162 8.73 1.61 -2.19
C ASP A 162 8.24 1.46 -0.72
N GLY A 163 7.16 0.70 -0.48
CA GLY A 163 6.65 0.37 0.86
C GLY A 163 5.73 1.43 1.47
N HIS A 164 5.27 2.41 0.69
CA HIS A 164 4.30 3.40 1.16
C HIS A 164 2.86 2.90 1.02
N SER A 165 2.01 3.30 1.98
CA SER A 165 0.59 2.95 1.93
C SER A 165 -0.14 3.76 0.85
N VAL A 166 -0.77 3.06 -0.10
CA VAL A 166 -1.52 3.67 -1.20
C VAL A 166 -2.98 3.22 -1.15
N VAL A 167 -3.89 4.17 -1.32
CA VAL A 167 -5.32 3.91 -1.57
C VAL A 167 -5.69 4.52 -2.91
N TYR A 168 -6.18 3.69 -3.82
CA TYR A 168 -6.74 4.11 -5.10
C TYR A 168 -8.22 3.73 -5.14
N ASP A 169 -9.06 4.69 -5.46
CA ASP A 169 -10.47 4.42 -5.71
C ASP A 169 -11.11 5.55 -6.52
N THR A 170 -12.27 5.28 -7.10
CA THR A 170 -13.06 6.32 -7.77
C THR A 170 -13.69 7.25 -6.73
N ALA A 171 -13.92 8.50 -7.12
CA ALA A 171 -14.59 9.48 -6.25
C ALA A 171 -15.93 8.96 -5.73
N GLN A 172 -16.71 8.29 -6.60
CA GLN A 172 -18.00 7.70 -6.22
C GLN A 172 -17.87 6.67 -5.09
N HIS A 173 -16.92 5.73 -5.21
CA HIS A 173 -16.73 4.69 -4.18
C HIS A 173 -16.22 5.29 -2.87
N ILE A 174 -15.29 6.24 -2.93
CA ILE A 174 -14.80 6.95 -1.74
C ILE A 174 -15.96 7.60 -0.99
N PHE A 175 -16.82 8.36 -1.68
CA PHE A 175 -17.95 9.02 -1.03
C PHE A 175 -18.98 8.03 -0.50
N SER A 176 -19.21 6.90 -1.18
CA SER A 176 -20.08 5.82 -0.67
C SER A 176 -19.56 5.23 0.64
N ARG A 177 -18.24 5.09 0.81
CA ARG A 177 -17.65 4.64 2.10
C ARG A 177 -17.84 5.66 3.21
N PHE A 178 -17.70 6.96 2.91
CA PHE A 178 -18.00 8.03 3.87
C PHE A 178 -19.48 8.08 4.24
N GLU A 179 -20.38 7.77 3.30
CA GLU A 179 -21.83 7.69 3.54
C GLU A 179 -22.15 6.48 4.42
N ALA A 180 -21.59 5.31 4.11
CA ALA A 180 -21.75 4.10 4.91
C ALA A 180 -21.31 4.33 6.37
N GLN A 181 -20.16 4.94 6.60
CA GLN A 181 -19.68 5.28 7.96
C GLN A 181 -20.71 6.10 8.77
N LYS A 182 -21.42 7.00 8.10
CA LYS A 182 -22.41 7.88 8.77
C LYS A 182 -23.67 7.11 9.20
N PHE A 183 -24.04 6.07 8.47
CA PHE A 183 -25.29 5.32 8.69
C PHE A 183 -25.12 3.96 9.36
N THR A 184 -23.89 3.47 9.44
CA THR A 184 -23.57 2.14 9.99
C THR A 184 -22.65 2.30 11.20
N SER A 185 -22.97 1.59 12.29
CA SER A 185 -22.08 1.54 13.48
C SER A 185 -21.01 0.44 13.36
N GLU A 186 -20.79 -0.08 12.17
CA GLU A 186 -19.82 -1.16 11.93
C GLU A 186 -18.39 -0.64 12.00
N GLU A 187 -17.53 -1.38 12.71
CA GLU A 187 -16.09 -1.07 12.82
C GLU A 187 -15.41 -1.02 11.44
N SER A 188 -15.81 -1.91 10.53
CA SER A 188 -15.27 -1.97 9.17
C SER A 188 -15.41 -0.67 8.38
N ALA A 189 -16.57 0.01 8.48
CA ALA A 189 -16.78 1.29 7.80
C ALA A 189 -15.89 2.42 8.36
N ASN A 190 -15.61 2.37 9.66
CA ASN A 190 -14.70 3.31 10.31
C ASN A 190 -13.24 3.05 9.89
N ASP A 191 -12.85 1.81 9.74
CA ASP A 191 -11.51 1.40 9.29
C ASP A 191 -11.26 1.84 7.85
N ASP A 192 -12.23 1.69 6.95
CA ASP A 192 -12.13 2.12 5.56
C ASP A 192 -11.90 3.63 5.44
N VAL A 193 -12.70 4.44 6.13
CA VAL A 193 -12.53 5.90 6.13
C VAL A 193 -11.20 6.30 6.79
N SER A 194 -10.83 5.63 7.88
CA SER A 194 -9.54 5.85 8.55
C SER A 194 -8.37 5.56 7.61
N ARG A 195 -8.44 4.48 6.81
CA ARG A 195 -7.44 4.11 5.80
C ARG A 195 -7.33 5.18 4.72
N ILE A 196 -8.45 5.69 4.19
CA ILE A 196 -8.49 6.79 3.21
C ILE A 196 -7.81 8.05 3.76
N LEU A 197 -8.09 8.41 5.01
CA LEU A 197 -7.55 9.63 5.61
C LEU A 197 -6.07 9.53 5.98
N ARG A 198 -5.55 8.33 6.31
CA ARG A 198 -4.22 8.13 6.89
C ARG A 198 -3.17 7.56 5.95
N CYS A 199 -3.56 6.92 4.83
CA CYS A 199 -2.59 6.38 3.86
C CYS A 199 -1.60 7.45 3.39
N ASP A 200 -0.40 7.05 2.97
CA ASP A 200 0.63 7.98 2.51
C ASP A 200 0.22 8.66 1.22
N LEU A 201 -0.35 7.90 0.28
CA LEU A 201 -0.87 8.40 -0.98
C LEU A 201 -2.35 7.99 -1.15
N LEU A 202 -3.21 8.98 -1.35
CA LEU A 202 -4.59 8.78 -1.78
C LEU A 202 -4.74 9.19 -3.25
N ILE A 203 -5.32 8.32 -4.07
CA ILE A 203 -5.67 8.62 -5.45
C ILE A 203 -7.19 8.59 -5.59
N ILE A 204 -7.76 9.74 -5.90
CA ILE A 204 -9.20 9.92 -6.17
C ILE A 204 -9.37 10.04 -7.68
N ASP A 205 -9.85 8.97 -8.31
CA ASP A 205 -10.02 8.96 -9.76
C ASP A 205 -11.43 9.42 -10.15
N ASP A 206 -11.53 10.06 -11.32
CA ASP A 206 -12.76 10.52 -11.97
C ASP A 206 -13.65 11.43 -11.10
N LEU A 207 -13.03 12.35 -10.35
CA LEU A 207 -13.79 13.35 -9.58
C LEU A 207 -14.68 14.20 -10.50
N GLY A 208 -15.96 14.30 -10.13
CA GLY A 208 -16.98 15.09 -10.84
C GLY A 208 -17.87 14.25 -11.77
N THR A 209 -17.80 12.92 -11.70
CA THR A 209 -18.77 11.99 -12.27
C THR A 209 -19.97 11.76 -11.36
N GLU A 210 -19.77 11.97 -10.06
CA GLU A 210 -20.76 11.80 -9.01
C GLU A 210 -21.78 12.95 -8.97
N LEU A 211 -22.94 12.67 -8.35
CA LEU A 211 -23.92 13.71 -8.06
C LEU A 211 -23.35 14.65 -6.99
N THR A 212 -23.23 15.93 -7.32
CA THR A 212 -22.72 16.95 -6.39
C THR A 212 -23.78 17.31 -5.36
N THR A 213 -23.75 16.63 -4.21
CA THR A 213 -24.60 16.91 -3.04
C THR A 213 -23.81 17.71 -2.00
N GLU A 214 -24.49 18.31 -1.03
CA GLU A 214 -23.84 18.94 0.14
C GLU A 214 -23.01 17.94 0.94
N PHE A 215 -23.44 16.68 0.98
CA PHE A 215 -22.68 15.60 1.62
C PHE A 215 -21.34 15.36 0.89
N VAL A 216 -21.37 15.21 -0.43
CA VAL A 216 -20.17 15.00 -1.26
C VAL A 216 -19.18 16.16 -1.10
N ARG A 217 -19.67 17.41 -1.10
CA ARG A 217 -18.83 18.59 -0.85
C ARG A 217 -18.17 18.57 0.53
N SER A 218 -18.94 18.22 1.54
CA SER A 218 -18.46 18.14 2.94
C SER A 218 -17.42 17.02 3.09
N ALA A 219 -17.67 15.84 2.52
CA ALA A 219 -16.76 14.72 2.55
C ALA A 219 -15.44 15.04 1.81
N LEU A 220 -15.52 15.62 0.62
CA LEU A 220 -14.35 16.04 -0.13
C LEU A 220 -13.53 17.07 0.64
N TYR A 221 -14.21 18.08 1.22
CA TYR A 221 -13.53 19.08 2.06
C TYR A 221 -12.84 18.42 3.26
N GLN A 222 -13.49 17.49 3.94
CA GLN A 222 -12.92 16.76 5.07
C GLN A 222 -11.67 15.98 4.64
N ILE A 223 -11.74 15.24 3.52
CA ILE A 223 -10.61 14.47 2.99
C ILE A 223 -9.43 15.40 2.72
N ILE A 224 -9.62 16.43 1.88
CA ILE A 224 -8.56 17.32 1.46
C ILE A 224 -7.95 18.06 2.64
N ASN A 225 -8.80 18.65 3.51
CA ASN A 225 -8.32 19.42 4.66
C ASN A 225 -7.56 18.54 5.66
N THR A 226 -8.06 17.34 5.99
CA THR A 226 -7.38 16.41 6.90
C THR A 226 -6.03 16.01 6.35
N ARG A 227 -5.96 15.66 5.06
CA ARG A 227 -4.72 15.21 4.43
C ARG A 227 -3.69 16.33 4.27
N LEU A 228 -4.12 17.56 3.96
CA LEU A 228 -3.24 18.74 3.95
C LEU A 228 -2.67 19.02 5.34
N LEU A 229 -3.50 19.00 6.39
CA LEU A 229 -3.05 19.23 7.77
C LEU A 229 -2.07 18.14 8.26
N THR A 230 -2.26 16.90 7.83
CA THR A 230 -1.39 15.77 8.17
C THR A 230 -0.23 15.57 7.18
N ARG A 231 -0.09 16.45 6.19
CA ARG A 231 0.94 16.41 5.14
C ARG A 231 0.96 15.07 4.37
N LYS A 232 -0.22 14.50 4.12
CA LYS A 232 -0.38 13.29 3.32
C LYS A 232 -0.67 13.65 1.88
N SER A 233 -0.04 12.93 0.95
CA SER A 233 -0.11 13.19 -0.48
C SER A 233 -1.43 12.75 -1.09
N THR A 234 -1.97 13.55 -2.00
CA THR A 234 -3.24 13.26 -2.69
C THR A 234 -3.10 13.52 -4.18
N ILE A 235 -3.56 12.57 -4.97
CA ILE A 235 -3.72 12.70 -6.43
C ILE A 235 -5.21 12.75 -6.73
N ILE A 236 -5.63 13.67 -7.55
CA ILE A 236 -7.03 13.77 -8.00
C ILE A 236 -7.03 13.82 -9.53
N SER A 237 -7.83 12.97 -10.17
CA SER A 237 -8.13 13.08 -11.58
C SER A 237 -9.55 13.60 -11.81
N THR A 238 -9.75 14.34 -12.89
CA THR A 238 -11.06 14.84 -13.32
C THR A 238 -11.12 15.00 -14.84
N PHE A 239 -12.31 14.89 -15.39
CA PHE A 239 -12.56 15.22 -16.79
C PHE A 239 -13.13 16.63 -17.00
N LYS A 240 -13.52 17.34 -15.93
CA LYS A 240 -14.08 18.70 -16.01
C LYS A 240 -12.98 19.72 -16.25
N ASN A 241 -12.94 20.30 -17.44
CA ASN A 241 -11.95 21.29 -17.86
C ASN A 241 -12.36 22.74 -17.56
N GLY A 242 -13.16 23.03 -16.55
CA GLY A 242 -13.52 24.40 -16.19
C GLY A 242 -13.90 25.34 -17.37
N GLY A 243 -14.45 24.78 -18.48
CA GLY A 243 -14.83 25.51 -19.68
C GLY A 243 -13.70 25.78 -20.67
N ARG A 244 -12.49 25.30 -20.48
CA ARG A 244 -11.39 25.39 -21.45
C ARG A 244 -11.31 24.16 -22.35
N LYS A 245 -10.92 24.38 -23.61
CA LYS A 245 -10.70 23.29 -24.58
C LYS A 245 -9.63 22.30 -24.06
N VAL A 246 -9.81 21.05 -24.43
CA VAL A 246 -9.11 19.84 -24.02
C VAL A 246 -7.58 19.99 -23.90
N GLU A 247 -7.09 20.28 -22.72
CA GLU A 247 -5.67 20.13 -22.39
C GLU A 247 -5.55 19.18 -21.21
N ALA A 248 -4.61 18.23 -21.27
CA ALA A 248 -4.22 17.48 -20.10
C ALA A 248 -3.30 18.38 -19.25
N PHE A 249 -3.65 18.58 -17.98
CA PHE A 249 -2.82 19.29 -17.04
C PHE A 249 -2.46 18.38 -15.86
N ALA A 250 -1.18 18.42 -15.47
CA ALA A 250 -0.75 17.97 -14.16
C ALA A 250 -0.26 19.20 -13.40
N ILE A 251 -0.92 19.51 -12.30
CA ILE A 251 -0.52 20.61 -11.40
C ILE A 251 -0.06 19.98 -10.10
N CYS A 252 1.19 20.23 -9.72
CA CYS A 252 1.70 19.89 -8.41
C CYS A 252 1.48 21.09 -7.47
N TRP A 253 0.85 20.86 -6.31
CA TRP A 253 0.71 21.88 -5.27
C TRP A 253 1.14 21.32 -3.91
N LYS A 254 1.67 22.21 -3.08
CA LYS A 254 2.10 21.89 -1.70
C LYS A 254 0.98 22.14 -0.70
#